data_d9c5108c66acca1fa3a199a7f98e5bd0
#
_entry.id   d9c5108c66acca1fa3a199a7f98e5bd0
#
_cell.length_a   1.000
_cell.length_b   1.000
_cell.length_c   1.000
_cell.angle_alpha   90.00
_cell.angle_beta   90.00
_cell.angle_gamma   90.00
#
_symmetry.space_group_name_H-M   'P 1'
#
loop_
_entity.id
_entity.type
_entity.pdbx_description
1 polymer ?
#
loop_
_entity_poly.entity_id
_entity_poly.type
_entity_poly.pdbx_seq_one_letter_code
_entity_poly.pdbx_strand_id
1 'polypeptide(L)'
;MPNAAKVLVIDDSATLCLIMARALEKAGYQVITASNGNDGLKKALQERPHCVIIDVVLPGISGFGLCRQLRALDPQRNLSIVMVSTKNTNLDHSWGLRQGADRYLPKPFSDETLVQVVDEVLREHALR
;
A
#
# COMPACT_ATOMS: atom_id res chain seq x y z
N MET A 1 -21.53 -5.14 7.38
CA MET A 1 -20.85 -4.90 7.17
C MET A 1 -20.64 -4.09 6.69
N PRO A 2 -20.45 -3.96 6.99
CA PRO A 2 -20.06 -2.74 6.64
C PRO A 2 -19.46 -2.68 5.35
N ASN A 3 -19.25 -1.53 4.94
CA ASN A 3 -18.60 -1.27 3.71
C ASN A 3 -17.24 -1.81 3.72
N ALA A 4 -16.92 -2.51 2.70
CA ALA A 4 -15.58 -2.94 2.49
C ALA A 4 -14.69 -1.73 2.21
N ALA A 5 -13.62 -1.60 2.94
CA ALA A 5 -12.61 -0.59 2.63
C ALA A 5 -11.96 -0.95 1.30
N LYS A 6 -11.53 0.06 0.58
CA LYS A 6 -10.90 -0.09 -0.73
C LYS A 6 -9.39 -0.02 -0.58
N VAL A 7 -8.70 -1.01 -1.12
CA VAL A 7 -7.23 -1.11 -1.08
C VAL A 7 -6.69 -1.10 -2.50
N LEU A 8 -5.71 -0.24 -2.76
CA LEU A 8 -5.00 -0.19 -4.03
C LEU A 8 -3.65 -0.87 -3.86
N VAL A 9 -3.37 -1.86 -4.70
CA VAL A 9 -2.10 -2.59 -4.68
C VAL A 9 -1.28 -2.18 -5.90
N ILE A 10 -0.07 -1.67 -5.69
CA ILE A 10 0.82 -1.22 -6.74
C ILE A 10 2.09 -2.05 -6.73
N ASP A 11 2.24 -2.94 -7.71
CA ASP A 11 3.37 -3.85 -7.84
C ASP A 11 3.48 -4.22 -9.32
N ASP A 12 4.69 -4.20 -9.87
CA ASP A 12 4.89 -4.53 -11.28
C ASP A 12 4.80 -6.03 -11.56
N SER A 13 4.78 -6.86 -10.53
CA SER A 13 4.56 -8.30 -10.69
C SER A 13 3.05 -8.59 -10.71
N ALA A 14 2.55 -8.98 -11.86
CA ALA A 14 1.14 -9.35 -12.01
C ALA A 14 0.77 -10.49 -11.08
N THR A 15 1.67 -11.45 -10.88
CA THR A 15 1.44 -12.59 -9.99
C THR A 15 1.29 -12.14 -8.54
N LEU A 16 2.18 -11.25 -8.07
CA LEU A 16 2.11 -10.74 -6.70
C LEU A 16 0.87 -9.87 -6.49
N CYS A 17 0.52 -9.03 -7.47
CA CYS A 17 -0.73 -8.27 -7.41
C CYS A 17 -1.93 -9.18 -7.22
N LEU A 18 -1.99 -10.26 -8.00
CA LEU A 18 -3.11 -11.21 -7.91
C LEU A 18 -3.15 -11.90 -6.55
N ILE A 19 -1.99 -12.34 -6.04
CA ILE A 19 -1.91 -13.00 -4.74
C ILE A 19 -2.37 -12.06 -3.64
N MET A 20 -1.87 -10.83 -3.63
CA MET A 20 -2.25 -9.84 -2.61
C MET A 20 -3.74 -9.48 -2.73
N ALA A 21 -4.22 -9.28 -3.95
CA ALA A 21 -5.62 -8.94 -4.17
C ALA A 21 -6.54 -10.04 -3.64
N ARG A 22 -6.23 -11.30 -3.93
CA ARG A 22 -7.05 -12.43 -3.47
C ARG A 22 -7.07 -12.54 -1.95
N ALA A 23 -5.91 -12.36 -1.31
CA ALA A 23 -5.83 -12.40 0.14
C ALA A 23 -6.71 -11.33 0.78
N LEU A 24 -6.63 -10.11 0.25
CA LEU A 24 -7.39 -8.98 0.79
C LEU A 24 -8.88 -9.09 0.47
N GLU A 25 -9.24 -9.56 -0.72
CA GLU A 25 -10.64 -9.77 -1.09
C GLU A 25 -11.29 -10.83 -0.20
N LYS A 26 -10.54 -11.89 0.10
CA LYS A 26 -11.01 -12.94 0.99
C LYS A 26 -11.28 -12.41 2.39
N ALA A 27 -10.56 -11.38 2.80
CA ALA A 27 -10.75 -10.72 4.10
C ALA A 27 -11.85 -9.65 4.07
N GLY A 28 -12.49 -9.43 2.92
CA GLY A 28 -13.63 -8.53 2.80
C GLY A 28 -13.32 -7.17 2.17
N TYR A 29 -12.09 -6.93 1.74
CA TYR A 29 -11.72 -5.65 1.12
C TYR A 29 -12.07 -5.62 -0.36
N GLN A 30 -12.37 -4.43 -0.87
CA GLN A 30 -12.39 -4.18 -2.31
C GLN A 30 -10.96 -3.88 -2.73
N VAL A 31 -10.49 -4.49 -3.82
CA VAL A 31 -9.10 -4.32 -4.24
C VAL A 31 -9.04 -3.86 -5.68
N ILE A 32 -8.21 -2.84 -5.92
CA ILE A 32 -7.82 -2.41 -7.26
C ILE A 32 -6.31 -2.52 -7.36
N THR A 33 -5.79 -2.73 -8.56
CA THR A 33 -4.37 -2.94 -8.76
C THR A 33 -3.82 -2.01 -9.83
N ALA A 34 -2.52 -1.74 -9.73
CA ALA A 34 -1.77 -0.99 -10.73
C ALA A 34 -0.39 -1.62 -10.85
N SER A 35 0.20 -1.56 -12.04
CA SER A 35 1.47 -2.20 -12.32
C SER A 35 2.67 -1.25 -12.35
N ASN A 36 2.43 0.03 -12.16
CA ASN A 36 3.50 1.04 -12.13
C ASN A 36 3.04 2.25 -11.32
N GLY A 37 3.99 3.15 -11.03
CA GLY A 37 3.72 4.29 -10.19
C GLY A 37 2.75 5.30 -10.81
N ASN A 38 2.85 5.54 -12.12
CA ASN A 38 1.97 6.50 -12.78
C ASN A 38 0.51 6.05 -12.76
N ASP A 39 0.26 4.78 -13.09
CA ASP A 39 -1.08 4.21 -12.99
C ASP A 39 -1.57 4.18 -11.56
N GLY A 40 -0.67 3.86 -10.63
CA GLY A 40 -1.00 3.84 -9.21
C GLY A 40 -1.45 5.20 -8.72
N LEU A 41 -0.72 6.25 -9.08
CA LEU A 41 -1.08 7.61 -8.71
C LEU A 41 -2.43 8.00 -9.29
N LYS A 42 -2.64 7.70 -10.58
CA LYS A 42 -3.90 8.00 -11.25
C LYS A 42 -5.07 7.30 -10.55
N LYS A 43 -4.92 6.01 -10.27
CA LYS A 43 -5.98 5.24 -9.61
C LYS A 43 -6.23 5.72 -8.19
N ALA A 44 -5.18 6.12 -7.47
CA ALA A 44 -5.34 6.67 -6.13
C ALA A 44 -6.19 7.93 -6.15
N LEU A 45 -5.97 8.80 -7.14
CA LEU A 45 -6.74 10.03 -7.27
C LEU A 45 -8.18 9.79 -7.72
N GLN A 46 -8.38 8.81 -8.61
CA GLN A 46 -9.71 8.50 -9.14
C GLN A 46 -10.57 7.70 -8.17
N GLU A 47 -9.97 6.69 -7.54
CA GLU A 47 -10.71 5.71 -6.73
C GLU A 47 -10.75 6.05 -5.25
N ARG A 48 -9.87 6.94 -4.81
CA ARG A 48 -9.77 7.36 -3.40
C ARG A 48 -9.74 6.18 -2.43
N PRO A 49 -8.75 5.27 -2.56
CA PRO A 49 -8.67 4.12 -1.67
C PRO A 49 -8.42 4.54 -0.23
N HIS A 50 -8.77 3.67 0.70
CA HIS A 50 -8.49 3.88 2.12
C HIS A 50 -7.04 3.50 2.45
N CYS A 51 -6.48 2.57 1.70
CA CYS A 51 -5.11 2.07 1.90
C CYS A 51 -4.45 1.83 0.55
N VAL A 52 -3.16 2.15 0.45
CA VAL A 52 -2.35 1.83 -0.72
C VAL A 52 -1.18 0.96 -0.28
N ILE A 53 -0.98 -0.16 -0.98
CA ILE A 53 0.18 -1.03 -0.77
C ILE A 53 1.11 -0.78 -1.95
N ILE A 54 2.35 -0.38 -1.68
CA ILE A 54 3.30 0.07 -2.69
C ILE A 54 4.58 -0.77 -2.62
N ASP A 55 4.94 -1.43 -3.73
CA ASP A 55 6.26 -2.03 -3.84
C ASP A 55 7.31 -0.92 -3.97
N VAL A 56 8.39 -1.03 -3.21
CA VAL A 56 9.49 -0.07 -3.26
C VAL A 56 10.14 -0.04 -4.64
N VAL A 57 10.31 -1.21 -5.26
CA VAL A 57 10.97 -1.32 -6.56
C VAL A 57 9.93 -1.37 -7.67
N LEU A 58 9.72 -0.22 -8.31
CA LEU A 58 8.78 -0.08 -9.42
C LEU A 58 9.50 0.48 -10.64
N PRO A 59 9.02 0.18 -11.86
CA PRO A 59 9.59 0.82 -13.05
C PRO A 59 9.22 2.31 -13.06
N GLY A 60 10.15 3.13 -13.50
CA GLY A 60 9.95 4.58 -13.53
C GLY A 60 10.14 5.19 -12.16
N ILE A 61 9.08 5.73 -11.58
CA ILE A 61 9.15 6.31 -10.24
C ILE A 61 9.25 5.19 -9.19
N SER A 62 10.16 5.35 -8.21
CA SER A 62 10.28 4.36 -7.14
C SER A 62 9.08 4.43 -6.20
N GLY A 63 8.87 3.36 -5.44
CA GLY A 63 7.82 3.34 -4.43
C GLY A 63 8.00 4.43 -3.38
N PHE A 64 9.24 4.75 -3.02
CA PHE A 64 9.51 5.86 -2.10
C PHE A 64 9.03 7.19 -2.67
N GLY A 65 9.35 7.46 -3.94
CA GLY A 65 8.92 8.69 -4.61
C GLY A 65 7.41 8.77 -4.74
N LEU A 66 6.78 7.65 -5.07
CA LEU A 66 5.32 7.59 -5.17
C LEU A 66 4.67 7.87 -3.82
N CYS A 67 5.20 7.31 -2.75
CA CYS A 67 4.71 7.55 -1.39
C CYS A 67 4.75 9.05 -1.06
N ARG A 68 5.88 9.70 -1.37
CA ARG A 68 6.03 11.13 -1.16
C ARG A 68 4.97 11.93 -1.91
N GLN A 69 4.73 11.56 -3.19
CA GLN A 69 3.73 12.25 -4.01
C GLN A 69 2.32 12.08 -3.43
N LEU A 70 1.99 10.87 -3.01
CA LEU A 70 0.68 10.60 -2.41
C LEU A 70 0.49 11.40 -1.12
N ARG A 71 1.52 11.49 -0.28
CA ARG A 71 1.43 12.27 0.95
C ARG A 71 1.29 13.77 0.68
N ALA A 72 1.95 14.27 -0.35
CA ALA A 72 1.81 15.68 -0.73
C ALA A 72 0.37 16.02 -1.12
N LEU A 73 -0.37 15.03 -1.66
CA LEU A 73 -1.76 15.19 -2.05
C LEU A 73 -2.75 14.82 -0.94
N ASP A 74 -2.24 14.47 0.24
CA ASP A 74 -3.02 13.99 1.37
C ASP A 74 -2.58 14.67 2.66
N PRO A 75 -2.70 16.02 2.75
CA PRO A 75 -2.17 16.75 3.90
C PRO A 75 -2.82 16.38 5.22
N GLN A 76 -4.05 15.86 5.20
CA GLN A 76 -4.75 15.43 6.41
C GLN A 76 -4.44 13.99 6.79
N ARG A 77 -3.60 13.31 6.01
CA ARG A 77 -3.18 11.92 6.25
C ARG A 77 -4.35 10.97 6.39
N ASN A 78 -5.33 11.11 5.50
CA ASN A 78 -6.48 10.22 5.45
C ASN A 78 -6.17 8.87 4.81
N LEU A 79 -5.08 8.81 4.05
CA LEU A 79 -4.67 7.61 3.32
C LEU A 79 -3.68 6.80 4.15
N SER A 80 -3.94 5.51 4.31
CA SER A 80 -2.96 4.59 4.90
C SER A 80 -2.03 4.10 3.80
N ILE A 81 -0.73 4.08 4.06
CA ILE A 81 0.26 3.61 3.10
C ILE A 81 1.11 2.52 3.73
N VAL A 82 1.16 1.36 3.07
CA VAL A 82 2.01 0.22 3.45
C VAL A 82 3.00 0.00 2.32
N MET A 83 4.30 0.04 2.63
CA MET A 83 5.33 -0.32 1.65
C MET A 83 5.69 -1.78 1.80
N VAL A 84 5.94 -2.44 0.68
CA VAL A 84 6.39 -3.84 0.67
C VAL A 84 7.66 -3.94 -0.17
N SER A 85 8.61 -4.76 0.25
CA SER A 85 9.87 -4.87 -0.50
C SER A 85 10.73 -6.02 -0.01
N THR A 86 11.57 -6.54 -0.92
CA THR A 86 12.66 -7.43 -0.56
C THR A 86 13.82 -6.66 0.08
N LYS A 87 13.86 -5.34 -0.06
CA LYS A 87 14.84 -4.49 0.63
C LYS A 87 14.45 -4.41 2.11
N ASN A 88 15.27 -5.01 2.95
CA ASN A 88 14.85 -5.28 4.33
C ASN A 88 15.90 -4.91 5.37
N THR A 89 16.71 -3.89 5.10
CA THR A 89 17.63 -3.37 6.12
C THR A 89 16.90 -2.38 7.02
N ASN A 90 17.46 -2.12 8.20
CA ASN A 90 16.91 -1.10 9.09
C ASN A 90 16.88 0.28 8.40
N LEU A 91 17.87 0.55 7.56
CA LEU A 91 17.92 1.79 6.81
C LEU A 91 16.78 1.89 5.81
N ASP A 92 16.47 0.79 5.10
CA ASP A 92 15.34 0.75 4.17
C ASP A 92 14.02 1.03 4.89
N HIS A 93 13.81 0.41 6.05
CA HIS A 93 12.62 0.63 6.85
C HIS A 93 12.50 2.09 7.29
N SER A 94 13.59 2.65 7.82
CA SER A 94 13.60 4.04 8.25
C SER A 94 13.30 4.98 7.11
N TRP A 95 13.88 4.72 5.95
CA TRP A 95 13.68 5.56 4.76
C TRP A 95 12.23 5.53 4.30
N GLY A 96 11.60 4.33 4.27
CA GLY A 96 10.20 4.19 3.91
C GLY A 96 9.28 4.98 4.82
N LEU A 97 9.49 4.87 6.12
CA LEU A 97 8.69 5.60 7.10
C LEU A 97 8.87 7.11 6.96
N ARG A 98 10.08 7.57 6.65
CA ARG A 98 10.37 9.00 6.41
C ARG A 98 9.64 9.52 5.18
N GLN A 99 9.43 8.69 4.17
CA GLN A 99 8.69 9.11 2.98
C GLN A 99 7.19 9.21 3.24
N GLY A 100 6.74 8.75 4.41
CA GLY A 100 5.37 8.89 4.83
C GLY A 100 4.58 7.58 4.91
N ALA A 101 5.24 6.43 4.76
CA ALA A 101 4.57 5.14 4.92
C ALA A 101 4.19 4.91 6.38
N ASP A 102 3.04 4.29 6.60
CA ASP A 102 2.62 3.90 7.95
C ASP A 102 3.28 2.61 8.39
N ARG A 103 3.58 1.73 7.45
CA ARG A 103 4.23 0.45 7.72
C ARG A 103 5.15 0.08 6.57
N TYR A 104 6.17 -0.70 6.87
CA TYR A 104 7.09 -1.27 5.90
C TYR A 104 7.11 -2.78 6.11
N LEU A 105 6.61 -3.54 5.14
CA LEU A 105 6.44 -4.99 5.26
C LEU A 105 7.46 -5.70 4.37
N PRO A 106 8.42 -6.45 4.93
CA PRO A 106 9.42 -7.15 4.12
C PRO A 106 8.81 -8.35 3.40
N LYS A 107 9.24 -8.56 2.16
CA LYS A 107 8.91 -9.75 1.37
C LYS A 107 9.93 -10.86 1.67
N PRO A 108 9.51 -12.13 1.68
CA PRO A 108 8.15 -12.60 1.51
C PRO A 108 7.33 -12.48 2.79
N PHE A 109 6.03 -12.40 2.66
CA PHE A 109 5.11 -12.36 3.79
C PHE A 109 3.93 -13.31 3.51
N SER A 110 3.27 -13.75 4.55
CA SER A 110 2.08 -14.58 4.43
C SER A 110 0.84 -13.72 4.14
N ASP A 111 -0.21 -14.35 3.62
CA ASP A 111 -1.49 -13.69 3.43
C ASP A 111 -2.01 -13.14 4.75
N GLU A 112 -1.88 -13.91 5.82
CA GLU A 112 -2.34 -13.50 7.15
C GLU A 112 -1.61 -12.26 7.64
N THR A 113 -0.30 -12.19 7.43
CA THR A 113 0.49 -11.02 7.82
C THR A 113 0.06 -9.78 7.04
N LEU A 114 -0.15 -9.93 5.73
CA LEU A 114 -0.61 -8.82 4.89
C LEU A 114 -1.96 -8.27 5.38
N VAL A 115 -2.92 -9.16 5.59
CA VAL A 115 -4.26 -8.78 6.06
C VAL A 115 -4.17 -8.10 7.42
N GLN A 116 -3.36 -8.66 8.32
CA GLN A 116 -3.18 -8.09 9.65
C GLN A 116 -2.64 -6.67 9.59
N VAL A 117 -1.63 -6.42 8.76
CA VAL A 117 -1.03 -5.09 8.63
C VAL A 117 -2.04 -4.10 8.08
N VAL A 118 -2.81 -4.48 7.06
CA VAL A 118 -3.85 -3.62 6.49
C VAL A 118 -4.94 -3.32 7.55
N ASP A 119 -5.37 -4.34 8.27
CA ASP A 119 -6.37 -4.15 9.34
C ASP A 119 -5.85 -3.17 10.39
N GLU A 120 -4.58 -3.29 10.77
CA GLU A 120 -3.98 -2.42 11.78
C GLU A 120 -3.93 -0.96 11.34
N VAL A 121 -3.43 -0.70 10.11
CA VAL A 121 -3.31 0.68 9.65
C VAL A 121 -4.67 1.34 9.45
N LEU A 122 -5.66 0.59 8.98
CA LEU A 122 -7.00 1.13 8.82
C LEU A 122 -7.66 1.43 10.16
N ARG A 123 -7.43 0.57 11.14
CA ARG A 123 -7.94 0.79 12.50
C ARG A 123 -7.31 2.02 13.14
N GLU A 124 -6.00 2.20 12.97
CA GLU A 124 -5.29 3.36 13.47
C GLU A 124 -5.83 4.65 12.87
N HIS A 125 -6.12 4.65 11.58
CA HIS A 125 -6.71 5.81 10.91
C HIS A 125 -8.10 6.13 11.43
N ALA A 126 -8.89 5.13 11.73
CA ALA A 126 -10.24 5.31 12.24
C ALA A 126 -10.26 5.94 13.64
N LEU A 127 -9.15 5.84 14.37
CA LEU A 127 -9.04 6.38 15.72
C LEU A 127 -8.51 7.81 15.77
N ARG A 128 -8.16 8.39 14.62
CA ARG A 128 -7.65 9.76 14.54
C ARG A 128 -8.77 10.79 14.49
#